data_024c5f43cd2e4e6aa11829fb106d7300
#
_entry.id   024c5f43cd2e4e6aa11829fb106d7300
#
_cell.length_a   1.000
_cell.length_b   1.000
_cell.length_c   1.000
_cell.angle_alpha   90.00
_cell.angle_beta   90.00
_cell.angle_gamma   90.00
#
_symmetry.space_group_name_H-M   'P 1'
#
loop_
_entity.id
_entity.type
_entity.pdbx_description
1 polymer ?
#
loop_
_entity_poly.entity_id
_entity_poly.type
_entity_poly.pdbx_seq_one_letter_code
_entity_poly.pdbx_strand_id
1 'polypeptide(L)'
;EWIGLAQAAGMKYVILGAKHHDGFCLWNTRTTDWNIVKSTPYGKDMVAQLSCSAKKQNMKFGLYFSQALDWANGGSGRRWDPDMNVRTFDEYIDEVGIPQIHELLSDFGKLDILWWDMPIEMTPERAAKYYSAVSQHYNIQKGLIQNDRLVNNIYCDNRIKPAEQRGDHNTPEQNIPDVPPTGYVDGRDWETCMTLNETWGYKANDTLWKSPTEIIRKLADIVSKGGNFLINIGPAPDGSFPEESTQI
;
A
#
# COMPACT_ATOMS: atom_id res chain seq x y z
N GLU A 1 -6.41 -13.05 -13.94
CA GLU A 1 -5.09 -13.69 -14.01
C GLU A 1 -4.29 -13.44 -12.73
N TRP A 2 -4.00 -12.21 -12.30
CA TRP A 2 -3.22 -11.90 -11.09
C TRP A 2 -3.77 -12.56 -9.82
N ILE A 3 -5.07 -12.44 -9.59
CA ILE A 3 -5.72 -13.05 -8.41
C ILE A 3 -5.63 -14.59 -8.47
N GLY A 4 -5.77 -15.18 -9.67
CA GLY A 4 -5.65 -16.63 -9.83
C GLY A 4 -4.24 -17.15 -9.56
N LEU A 5 -3.19 -16.40 -9.96
CA LEU A 5 -1.81 -16.72 -9.64
C LEU A 5 -1.55 -16.62 -8.12
N ALA A 6 -2.03 -15.56 -7.48
CA ALA A 6 -1.93 -15.41 -6.03
C ALA A 6 -2.58 -16.59 -5.28
N GLN A 7 -3.76 -17.04 -5.74
CA GLN A 7 -4.42 -18.23 -5.16
C GLN A 7 -3.61 -19.49 -5.38
N ALA A 8 -3.10 -19.71 -6.59
CA ALA A 8 -2.28 -20.88 -6.91
C ALA A 8 -1.01 -20.95 -6.05
N ALA A 9 -0.41 -19.78 -5.74
CA ALA A 9 0.70 -19.66 -4.81
C ALA A 9 0.30 -19.80 -3.32
N GLY A 10 -0.98 -20.00 -3.01
CA GLY A 10 -1.47 -20.14 -1.63
C GLY A 10 -1.58 -18.83 -0.85
N MET A 11 -1.46 -17.68 -1.49
CA MET A 11 -1.59 -16.36 -0.87
C MET A 11 -3.00 -16.15 -0.30
N LYS A 12 -3.12 -15.37 0.76
CA LYS A 12 -4.37 -15.14 1.49
C LYS A 12 -4.98 -13.78 1.19
N TYR A 13 -4.20 -12.85 0.70
CA TYR A 13 -4.63 -11.50 0.35
C TYR A 13 -3.73 -10.92 -0.76
N VAL A 14 -4.25 -9.91 -1.43
CA VAL A 14 -3.52 -9.11 -2.43
C VAL A 14 -3.71 -7.64 -2.10
N ILE A 15 -2.62 -6.86 -2.15
CA ILE A 15 -2.65 -5.41 -2.00
C ILE A 15 -2.23 -4.79 -3.34
N LEU A 16 -3.11 -3.99 -3.93
CA LEU A 16 -2.81 -3.23 -5.15
C LEU A 16 -2.26 -1.85 -4.78
N GLY A 17 -1.15 -1.45 -5.38
CA GLY A 17 -0.70 -0.06 -5.34
C GLY A 17 -1.69 0.85 -6.07
N ALA A 18 -2.67 1.42 -5.37
CA ALA A 18 -3.66 2.29 -5.99
C ALA A 18 -3.05 3.62 -6.46
N LYS A 19 -2.20 4.22 -5.64
CA LYS A 19 -1.38 5.38 -5.98
C LYS A 19 -0.04 5.30 -5.28
N HIS A 20 1.06 5.38 -6.04
CA HIS A 20 2.41 5.48 -5.52
C HIS A 20 2.88 6.95 -5.45
N HIS A 21 4.16 7.20 -5.17
CA HIS A 21 4.73 8.54 -4.94
C HIS A 21 4.69 9.47 -6.15
N ASP A 22 4.60 8.92 -7.36
CA ASP A 22 4.45 9.67 -8.61
C ASP A 22 3.06 10.33 -8.75
N GLY A 23 2.11 9.96 -7.88
CA GLY A 23 0.75 10.50 -7.90
C GLY A 23 -0.16 9.90 -8.97
N PHE A 24 0.33 8.90 -9.75
CA PHE A 24 -0.49 8.24 -10.76
C PHE A 24 -1.52 7.32 -10.13
N CYS A 25 -2.79 7.58 -10.43
CA CYS A 25 -3.90 6.84 -9.84
C CYS A 25 -4.34 5.67 -10.73
N LEU A 26 -4.40 4.46 -10.18
CA LEU A 26 -4.88 3.28 -10.90
C LEU A 26 -6.41 3.14 -10.94
N TRP A 27 -7.14 4.21 -10.58
CA TRP A 27 -8.60 4.30 -10.67
C TRP A 27 -9.01 5.64 -11.31
N ASN A 28 -10.27 5.73 -11.70
CA ASN A 28 -10.84 6.95 -12.29
C ASN A 28 -11.15 8.00 -11.22
N THR A 29 -10.11 8.52 -10.57
CA THR A 29 -10.28 9.56 -9.56
C THR A 29 -10.86 10.85 -10.15
N ARG A 30 -11.62 11.57 -9.32
CA ARG A 30 -12.19 12.89 -9.65
C ARG A 30 -11.23 14.04 -9.33
N THR A 31 -10.14 13.78 -8.61
CA THR A 31 -9.23 14.82 -8.10
C THR A 31 -8.17 15.24 -9.10
N THR A 32 -7.82 14.38 -10.06
CA THR A 32 -6.79 14.64 -11.07
C THR A 32 -7.04 13.84 -12.36
N ASP A 33 -6.59 14.37 -13.47
CA ASP A 33 -6.59 13.65 -14.74
C ASP A 33 -5.38 12.71 -14.89
N TRP A 34 -4.40 12.80 -13.97
CA TRP A 34 -3.24 11.92 -13.91
C TRP A 34 -3.65 10.55 -13.36
N ASN A 35 -4.40 9.80 -14.15
CA ASN A 35 -4.92 8.49 -13.79
C ASN A 35 -4.99 7.54 -15.00
N ILE A 36 -5.06 6.26 -14.72
CA ILE A 36 -5.00 5.19 -15.73
C ILE A 36 -6.14 5.28 -16.78
N VAL A 37 -7.30 5.80 -16.40
CA VAL A 37 -8.48 5.88 -17.27
C VAL A 37 -8.32 7.02 -18.28
N LYS A 38 -7.84 8.18 -17.82
CA LYS A 38 -7.76 9.39 -18.65
C LYS A 38 -6.43 9.54 -19.37
N SER A 39 -5.33 9.09 -18.74
CA SER A 39 -3.97 9.34 -19.22
C SER A 39 -3.34 8.16 -19.96
N THR A 40 -4.05 7.04 -20.15
CA THR A 40 -3.50 5.88 -20.86
C THR A 40 -4.46 5.33 -21.91
N PRO A 41 -3.95 4.65 -22.96
CA PRO A 41 -4.78 3.94 -23.93
C PRO A 41 -5.60 2.80 -23.32
N TYR A 42 -5.22 2.32 -22.13
CA TYR A 42 -5.94 1.27 -21.43
C TYR A 42 -7.37 1.69 -21.09
N GLY A 43 -7.57 2.93 -20.64
CA GLY A 43 -8.87 3.58 -20.49
C GLY A 43 -9.84 2.89 -19.50
N LYS A 44 -9.35 2.00 -18.63
CA LYS A 44 -10.18 1.23 -17.68
C LYS A 44 -9.65 1.37 -16.26
N ASP A 45 -10.56 1.33 -15.30
CA ASP A 45 -10.27 1.39 -13.88
C ASP A 45 -9.72 0.05 -13.38
N MET A 46 -8.43 0.04 -13.00
CA MET A 46 -7.75 -1.17 -12.56
C MET A 46 -8.17 -1.56 -11.12
N VAL A 47 -8.40 -0.59 -10.25
CA VAL A 47 -8.88 -0.85 -8.89
C VAL A 47 -10.25 -1.54 -8.96
N ALA A 48 -11.17 -1.03 -9.78
CA ALA A 48 -12.48 -1.64 -9.98
C ALA A 48 -12.38 -3.07 -10.51
N GLN A 49 -11.50 -3.31 -11.49
CA GLN A 49 -11.35 -4.65 -12.07
C GLN A 49 -10.77 -5.66 -11.08
N LEU A 50 -9.73 -5.28 -10.33
CA LEU A 50 -9.08 -6.18 -9.40
C LEU A 50 -9.92 -6.43 -8.14
N SER A 51 -10.59 -5.41 -7.60
CA SER A 51 -11.53 -5.60 -6.48
C SER A 51 -12.67 -6.56 -6.85
N CYS A 52 -13.24 -6.40 -8.05
CA CYS A 52 -14.25 -7.31 -8.56
C CYS A 52 -13.71 -8.75 -8.74
N SER A 53 -12.48 -8.89 -9.27
CA SER A 53 -11.85 -10.20 -9.46
C SER A 53 -11.53 -10.88 -8.12
N ALA A 54 -11.00 -10.14 -7.16
CA ALA A 54 -10.73 -10.64 -5.82
C ALA A 54 -12.01 -11.13 -5.12
N LYS A 55 -13.07 -10.32 -5.18
CA LYS A 55 -14.39 -10.70 -4.63
C LYS A 55 -14.94 -11.99 -5.25
N LYS A 56 -14.88 -12.13 -6.59
CA LYS A 56 -15.33 -13.33 -7.31
C LYS A 56 -14.57 -14.58 -6.90
N GLN A 57 -13.32 -14.45 -6.54
CA GLN A 57 -12.43 -15.55 -6.18
C GLN A 57 -12.25 -15.70 -4.66
N ASN A 58 -13.04 -14.98 -3.86
CA ASN A 58 -12.97 -14.98 -2.39
C ASN A 58 -11.53 -14.72 -1.86
N MET A 59 -10.79 -13.83 -2.54
CA MET A 59 -9.47 -13.35 -2.13
C MET A 59 -9.65 -12.07 -1.34
N LYS A 60 -8.99 -11.94 -0.19
CA LYS A 60 -8.93 -10.68 0.54
C LYS A 60 -8.19 -9.63 -0.28
N PHE A 61 -8.71 -8.40 -0.29
CA PHE A 61 -8.19 -7.35 -1.14
C PHE A 61 -7.93 -6.08 -0.36
N GLY A 62 -6.75 -5.52 -0.57
CA GLY A 62 -6.32 -4.26 0.01
C GLY A 62 -5.80 -3.28 -1.03
N LEU A 63 -5.64 -2.04 -0.60
CA LEU A 63 -5.07 -0.96 -1.39
C LEU A 63 -3.90 -0.34 -0.64
N TYR A 64 -2.79 -0.18 -1.35
CA TYR A 64 -1.68 0.67 -0.94
C TYR A 64 -1.96 2.10 -1.40
N PHE A 65 -1.67 3.06 -0.56
CA PHE A 65 -1.85 4.47 -0.85
C PHE A 65 -0.71 5.32 -0.27
N SER A 66 0.02 6.01 -1.13
CA SER A 66 1.00 7.01 -0.72
C SER A 66 0.28 8.29 -0.31
N GLN A 67 0.09 8.47 1.01
CA GLN A 67 -0.72 9.57 1.55
C GLN A 67 0.01 10.91 1.56
N ALA A 68 1.33 10.89 1.67
CA ALA A 68 2.12 12.11 1.77
C ALA A 68 2.84 12.47 0.47
N LEU A 69 3.51 11.49 -0.15
CA LEU A 69 4.20 11.72 -1.41
C LEU A 69 3.22 11.67 -2.58
N ASP A 70 3.19 12.74 -3.35
CA ASP A 70 2.44 12.84 -4.59
C ASP A 70 3.12 13.89 -5.46
N TRP A 71 3.99 13.42 -6.34
CA TRP A 71 4.84 14.32 -7.16
C TRP A 71 4.05 15.08 -8.22
N ALA A 72 2.90 14.59 -8.60
CA ALA A 72 2.07 15.24 -9.64
C ALA A 72 1.11 16.28 -9.09
N ASN A 73 0.62 16.12 -7.84
CA ASN A 73 -0.50 16.90 -7.33
C ASN A 73 -0.14 17.81 -6.13
N GLY A 74 1.15 17.96 -5.82
CA GLY A 74 1.62 18.86 -4.76
C GLY A 74 1.69 18.23 -3.36
N GLY A 75 1.87 16.91 -3.28
CA GLY A 75 2.17 16.25 -2.02
C GLY A 75 3.52 16.65 -1.43
N SER A 76 3.82 16.15 -0.23
CA SER A 76 5.08 16.36 0.45
C SER A 76 6.30 15.82 -0.33
N GLY A 77 7.49 16.24 0.06
CA GLY A 77 8.76 15.66 -0.43
C GLY A 77 9.29 16.23 -1.74
N ARG A 78 8.64 17.22 -2.36
CA ARG A 78 9.11 17.88 -3.61
C ARG A 78 9.81 19.22 -3.39
N ARG A 79 10.53 19.38 -2.31
CA ARG A 79 11.25 20.62 -2.00
C ARG A 79 12.29 21.02 -3.05
N TRP A 80 12.72 20.07 -3.89
CA TRP A 80 13.66 20.31 -4.99
C TRP A 80 13.00 20.91 -6.25
N ASP A 81 11.67 20.94 -6.33
CA ASP A 81 10.93 21.42 -7.48
C ASP A 81 9.80 22.38 -7.05
N PRO A 82 10.16 23.63 -6.68
CA PRO A 82 9.21 24.61 -6.18
C PRO A 82 8.15 25.00 -7.21
N ASP A 83 8.41 24.89 -8.51
CA ASP A 83 7.48 25.27 -9.56
C ASP A 83 6.28 24.31 -9.67
N MET A 84 6.43 23.09 -9.13
CA MET A 84 5.34 22.11 -9.07
C MET A 84 4.56 22.13 -7.75
N ASN A 85 4.99 22.92 -6.77
CA ASN A 85 4.28 23.11 -5.51
C ASN A 85 3.19 24.17 -5.65
N VAL A 86 2.14 23.85 -6.42
CA VAL A 86 0.96 24.71 -6.59
C VAL A 86 0.06 24.76 -5.36
N ARG A 87 0.32 23.91 -4.37
CA ARG A 87 -0.41 23.79 -3.10
C ARG A 87 0.55 23.66 -1.91
N THR A 88 0.11 24.09 -0.75
CA THR A 88 0.69 23.65 0.51
C THR A 88 0.37 22.19 0.76
N PHE A 89 1.15 21.52 1.62
CA PHE A 89 0.87 20.12 1.94
C PHE A 89 -0.48 19.93 2.66
N ASP A 90 -0.93 20.89 3.46
CA ASP A 90 -2.24 20.82 4.09
C ASP A 90 -3.39 20.99 3.08
N GLU A 91 -3.24 21.88 2.09
CA GLU A 91 -4.19 21.99 0.97
C GLU A 91 -4.22 20.71 0.14
N TYR A 92 -3.06 20.08 -0.12
CA TYR A 92 -3.02 18.77 -0.79
C TYR A 92 -3.80 17.71 -0.02
N ILE A 93 -3.62 17.63 1.29
CA ILE A 93 -4.36 16.67 2.13
C ILE A 93 -5.87 16.89 1.98
N ASP A 94 -6.32 18.14 2.09
CA ASP A 94 -7.74 18.48 2.12
C ASP A 94 -8.41 18.42 0.73
N GLU A 95 -7.69 18.78 -0.34
CA GLU A 95 -8.24 18.88 -1.71
C GLU A 95 -8.00 17.63 -2.57
N VAL A 96 -6.99 16.82 -2.25
CA VAL A 96 -6.60 15.67 -3.06
C VAL A 96 -6.60 14.38 -2.23
N GLY A 97 -5.80 14.32 -1.18
CA GLY A 97 -5.55 13.08 -0.45
C GLY A 97 -6.81 12.52 0.23
N ILE A 98 -7.54 13.33 0.98
CA ILE A 98 -8.77 12.92 1.67
C ILE A 98 -9.89 12.58 0.67
N PRO A 99 -10.20 13.39 -0.36
CA PRO A 99 -11.16 13.02 -1.40
C PRO A 99 -10.82 11.68 -2.07
N GLN A 100 -9.53 11.40 -2.36
CA GLN A 100 -9.10 10.12 -2.90
C GLN A 100 -9.38 8.95 -1.94
N ILE A 101 -9.14 9.12 -0.64
CA ILE A 101 -9.48 8.10 0.36
C ILE A 101 -10.99 7.84 0.41
N HIS A 102 -11.82 8.89 0.34
CA HIS A 102 -13.26 8.73 0.28
C HIS A 102 -13.69 7.91 -0.96
N GLU A 103 -13.11 8.19 -2.13
CA GLU A 103 -13.35 7.41 -3.36
C GLU A 103 -12.99 5.93 -3.16
N LEU A 104 -11.78 5.66 -2.67
CA LEU A 104 -11.28 4.29 -2.50
C LEU A 104 -12.11 3.48 -1.50
N LEU A 105 -12.65 4.13 -0.46
CA LEU A 105 -13.43 3.47 0.58
C LEU A 105 -14.94 3.36 0.27
N SER A 106 -15.45 4.08 -0.75
CA SER A 106 -16.87 4.05 -1.13
C SER A 106 -17.15 3.33 -2.44
N ASP A 107 -16.28 3.48 -3.44
CA ASP A 107 -16.62 3.14 -4.83
C ASP A 107 -16.27 1.69 -5.22
N PHE A 108 -15.43 1.00 -4.46
CA PHE A 108 -14.89 -0.33 -4.82
C PHE A 108 -15.36 -1.48 -3.93
N GLY A 109 -16.36 -1.24 -3.08
CA GLY A 109 -16.91 -2.22 -2.15
C GLY A 109 -16.05 -2.38 -0.90
N LYS A 110 -16.17 -3.53 -0.23
CA LYS A 110 -15.43 -3.78 1.01
C LYS A 110 -13.96 -4.06 0.69
N LEU A 111 -13.08 -3.34 1.38
CA LEU A 111 -11.66 -3.61 1.45
C LEU A 111 -11.32 -4.34 2.76
N ASP A 112 -10.27 -5.14 2.73
CA ASP A 112 -9.75 -5.82 3.92
C ASP A 112 -8.55 -5.07 4.51
N ILE A 113 -7.74 -4.39 3.68
CA ILE A 113 -6.51 -3.72 4.09
C ILE A 113 -6.40 -2.35 3.41
N LEU A 114 -6.04 -1.32 4.18
CA LEU A 114 -5.55 -0.03 3.69
C LEU A 114 -4.10 0.15 4.14
N TRP A 115 -3.19 0.16 3.19
CA TRP A 115 -1.76 0.18 3.42
C TRP A 115 -1.19 1.56 3.12
N TRP A 116 -0.84 2.30 4.16
CA TRP A 116 -0.20 3.62 4.09
C TRP A 116 1.29 3.50 3.83
N ASP A 117 1.89 4.53 3.19
CA ASP A 117 3.34 4.53 2.99
C ASP A 117 3.94 5.93 2.97
N MET A 118 5.23 5.99 3.35
CA MET A 118 6.07 7.18 3.32
C MET A 118 5.42 8.39 4.01
N PRO A 119 5.29 8.39 5.34
CA PRO A 119 4.62 9.44 6.11
C PRO A 119 5.48 10.70 6.28
N ILE A 120 6.14 11.16 5.21
CA ILE A 120 6.96 12.37 5.21
C ILE A 120 6.07 13.58 5.54
N GLU A 121 6.48 14.36 6.55
CA GLU A 121 5.72 15.53 7.05
C GLU A 121 4.32 15.20 7.58
N MET A 122 3.99 13.93 7.76
CA MET A 122 2.74 13.50 8.39
C MET A 122 2.84 13.64 9.91
N THR A 123 2.38 14.79 10.41
CA THR A 123 2.23 15.04 11.85
C THR A 123 1.02 14.29 12.41
N PRO A 124 0.88 14.15 13.75
CA PRO A 124 -0.32 13.59 14.36
C PRO A 124 -1.62 14.29 13.93
N GLU A 125 -1.59 15.60 13.77
CA GLU A 125 -2.75 16.40 13.36
C GLU A 125 -3.17 16.10 11.91
N ARG A 126 -2.20 15.98 11.00
CA ARG A 126 -2.43 15.59 9.60
C ARG A 126 -2.93 14.15 9.50
N ALA A 127 -2.33 13.24 10.25
CA ALA A 127 -2.78 11.85 10.33
C ALA A 127 -4.20 11.73 10.89
N ALA A 128 -4.58 12.56 11.86
CA ALA A 128 -5.94 12.60 12.40
C ALA A 128 -6.99 12.96 11.33
N LYS A 129 -6.66 13.81 10.35
CA LYS A 129 -7.56 14.12 9.23
C LYS A 129 -7.84 12.86 8.40
N TYR A 130 -6.80 12.11 8.01
CA TYR A 130 -6.97 10.86 7.27
C TYR A 130 -7.70 9.80 8.08
N TYR A 131 -7.37 9.65 9.36
CA TYR A 131 -8.08 8.74 10.24
C TYR A 131 -9.57 9.08 10.35
N SER A 132 -9.90 10.36 10.48
CA SER A 132 -11.29 10.84 10.48
C SER A 132 -12.00 10.49 9.17
N ALA A 133 -11.34 10.65 8.03
CA ALA A 133 -11.89 10.28 6.72
C ALA A 133 -12.18 8.78 6.64
N VAL A 134 -11.24 7.93 7.08
CA VAL A 134 -11.45 6.47 7.12
C VAL A 134 -12.61 6.09 8.04
N SER A 135 -12.70 6.72 9.22
CA SER A 135 -13.72 6.40 10.22
C SER A 135 -15.17 6.67 9.74
N GLN A 136 -15.35 7.63 8.82
CA GLN A 136 -16.65 7.91 8.19
C GLN A 136 -17.16 6.73 7.35
N HIS A 137 -16.28 5.86 6.89
CA HIS A 137 -16.62 4.67 6.11
C HIS A 137 -16.68 3.38 6.96
N TYR A 138 -16.50 3.45 8.27
CA TYR A 138 -16.41 2.28 9.15
C TYR A 138 -17.60 1.31 9.02
N ASN A 139 -18.80 1.82 8.79
CA ASN A 139 -19.98 0.97 8.63
C ASN A 139 -19.94 0.10 7.36
N ILE A 140 -19.33 0.60 6.28
CA ILE A 140 -19.11 -0.10 5.01
C ILE A 140 -17.88 -0.98 5.11
N GLN A 141 -16.83 -0.47 5.74
CA GLN A 141 -15.49 -1.07 5.80
C GLN A 141 -15.25 -1.83 7.12
N LYS A 142 -16.27 -2.55 7.63
CA LYS A 142 -16.12 -3.34 8.87
C LYS A 142 -14.97 -4.34 8.77
N GLY A 143 -14.04 -4.26 9.73
CA GLY A 143 -12.86 -5.12 9.78
C GLY A 143 -11.75 -4.73 8.80
N LEU A 144 -11.78 -3.50 8.25
CA LEU A 144 -10.65 -2.91 7.56
C LEU A 144 -9.48 -2.79 8.54
N ILE A 145 -8.33 -3.33 8.17
CA ILE A 145 -7.08 -3.17 8.93
C ILE A 145 -6.17 -2.16 8.24
N GLN A 146 -5.36 -1.46 9.03
CA GLN A 146 -4.41 -0.46 8.57
C GLN A 146 -3.03 -0.76 9.14
N ASN A 147 -1.97 -0.45 8.37
CA ASN A 147 -0.60 -0.54 8.86
C ASN A 147 -0.20 0.70 9.68
N ASP A 148 1.01 0.68 10.24
CA ASP A 148 1.54 1.70 11.14
C ASP A 148 2.16 2.93 10.46
N ARG A 149 2.08 3.04 9.10
CA ARG A 149 2.77 4.08 8.33
C ARG A 149 1.93 5.33 8.06
N LEU A 150 0.82 5.55 8.78
CA LEU A 150 0.02 6.76 8.59
C LEU A 150 0.71 8.02 9.14
N VAL A 151 1.41 7.92 10.28
CA VAL A 151 2.10 9.05 10.91
C VAL A 151 3.61 8.81 10.99
N ASN A 152 4.40 9.87 10.80
CA ASN A 152 5.85 9.76 10.86
C ASN A 152 6.34 9.55 12.30
N ASN A 153 7.16 8.53 12.51
CA ASN A 153 7.69 8.16 13.83
C ASN A 153 8.65 9.20 14.42
N ILE A 154 9.22 10.11 13.60
CA ILE A 154 10.04 11.22 14.11
C ILE A 154 9.23 12.25 14.91
N TYR A 155 7.92 12.34 14.67
CA TYR A 155 7.04 13.27 15.41
C TYR A 155 6.45 12.64 16.67
N CYS A 156 6.36 11.31 16.73
CA CYS A 156 5.95 10.61 17.93
C CYS A 156 6.45 9.17 17.94
N ASP A 157 6.91 8.71 19.11
CA ASP A 157 7.21 7.31 19.35
C ASP A 157 5.93 6.47 19.17
N ASN A 158 6.03 5.31 18.55
CA ASN A 158 4.90 4.38 18.39
C ASN A 158 4.18 4.05 19.72
N ARG A 159 4.92 4.11 20.84
CA ARG A 159 4.38 3.89 22.17
C ARG A 159 3.49 5.02 22.68
N ILE A 160 3.67 6.24 22.17
CA ILE A 160 2.94 7.45 22.60
C ILE A 160 1.97 7.98 21.53
N LYS A 161 1.95 7.39 20.33
CA LYS A 161 0.91 7.70 19.33
C LYS A 161 -0.47 7.40 19.91
N PRO A 162 -1.50 8.21 19.62
CA PRO A 162 -2.87 7.81 19.85
C PRO A 162 -3.14 6.41 19.28
N ALA A 163 -3.91 5.60 19.96
CA ALA A 163 -4.14 4.20 19.58
C ALA A 163 -4.63 4.09 18.12
N GLU A 164 -5.53 4.97 17.72
CA GLU A 164 -6.09 5.07 16.38
C GLU A 164 -5.05 5.39 15.30
N GLN A 165 -3.92 6.00 15.65
CA GLN A 165 -2.86 6.36 14.70
C GLN A 165 -1.72 5.35 14.63
N ARG A 166 -1.76 4.31 15.47
CA ARG A 166 -0.73 3.26 15.49
C ARG A 166 -0.89 2.27 14.36
N GLY A 167 -2.08 2.21 13.74
CA GLY A 167 -2.47 1.11 12.85
C GLY A 167 -2.71 -0.19 13.62
N ASP A 168 -3.12 -1.22 12.90
CA ASP A 168 -3.44 -2.53 13.46
C ASP A 168 -2.21 -3.45 13.50
N HIS A 169 -1.23 -3.21 12.64
CA HIS A 169 -0.01 -4.00 12.54
C HIS A 169 1.21 -3.15 12.17
N ASN A 170 2.40 -3.63 12.54
CA ASN A 170 3.68 -3.01 12.20
C ASN A 170 4.20 -3.53 10.84
N THR A 171 4.94 -2.69 10.11
CA THR A 171 5.44 -3.02 8.77
C THR A 171 6.95 -2.81 8.62
N PRO A 172 7.80 -3.71 9.16
CA PRO A 172 9.22 -3.74 8.82
C PRO A 172 9.38 -3.96 7.31
N GLU A 173 10.40 -3.34 6.71
CA GLU A 173 10.63 -3.36 5.27
C GLU A 173 11.96 -4.03 4.94
N GLN A 174 11.95 -4.96 3.98
CA GLN A 174 13.13 -5.71 3.50
C GLN A 174 13.92 -6.40 4.63
N ASN A 175 13.32 -6.57 5.80
CA ASN A 175 13.96 -7.11 6.98
C ASN A 175 13.01 -8.04 7.74
N ILE A 176 13.56 -9.10 8.33
CA ILE A 176 12.85 -9.97 9.27
C ILE A 176 13.36 -9.63 10.67
N PRO A 177 12.54 -9.00 11.51
CA PRO A 177 12.95 -8.63 12.86
C PRO A 177 13.32 -9.85 13.69
N ASP A 178 14.28 -9.69 14.59
CA ASP A 178 14.54 -10.67 15.64
C ASP A 178 13.56 -10.41 16.81
N VAL A 179 12.33 -10.92 16.67
CA VAL A 179 11.25 -10.73 17.63
C VAL A 179 10.93 -12.00 18.39
N PRO A 180 10.59 -11.90 19.66
CA PRO A 180 10.07 -13.04 20.39
C PRO A 180 8.68 -13.45 19.84
N PRO A 181 8.27 -14.73 20.02
CA PRO A 181 6.95 -15.22 19.57
C PRO A 181 5.73 -14.46 20.15
N THR A 182 5.96 -13.55 21.09
CA THR A 182 4.94 -12.75 21.79
C THR A 182 4.53 -11.46 21.06
N GLY A 183 4.98 -11.25 19.82
CA GLY A 183 4.65 -10.08 19.01
C GLY A 183 5.82 -9.13 18.79
N TYR A 184 5.59 -8.13 17.93
CA TYR A 184 6.55 -7.11 17.56
C TYR A 184 6.63 -6.03 18.66
N VAL A 185 7.44 -5.00 18.49
CA VAL A 185 7.88 -3.95 19.45
C VAL A 185 6.88 -3.60 20.58
N ASP A 186 5.59 -3.68 20.35
CA ASP A 186 4.52 -3.32 21.27
C ASP A 186 3.45 -4.42 21.46
N GLY A 187 3.78 -5.65 21.06
CA GLY A 187 2.89 -6.81 21.16
C GLY A 187 1.84 -6.91 20.07
N ARG A 188 1.86 -6.02 19.06
CA ARG A 188 0.96 -6.06 17.91
C ARG A 188 1.45 -7.04 16.85
N ASP A 189 0.55 -7.46 15.99
CA ASP A 189 0.88 -8.19 14.78
C ASP A 189 1.84 -7.41 13.89
N TRP A 190 2.54 -8.10 13.02
CA TRP A 190 3.46 -7.49 12.08
C TRP A 190 3.45 -8.19 10.72
N GLU A 191 3.79 -7.43 9.70
CA GLU A 191 3.93 -7.86 8.32
C GLU A 191 5.22 -7.30 7.77
N THR A 192 6.09 -8.14 7.23
CA THR A 192 7.26 -7.63 6.50
C THR A 192 6.99 -7.61 5.01
N CYS A 193 7.24 -6.47 4.37
CA CYS A 193 7.15 -6.34 2.93
C CYS A 193 8.54 -6.50 2.29
N MET A 194 8.63 -7.32 1.24
CA MET A 194 9.87 -7.58 0.52
C MET A 194 9.63 -7.71 -0.98
N THR A 195 10.64 -7.37 -1.76
CA THR A 195 10.68 -7.59 -3.21
C THR A 195 11.13 -9.01 -3.55
N LEU A 196 10.72 -9.51 -4.71
CA LEU A 196 11.28 -10.75 -5.31
C LEU A 196 12.67 -10.52 -5.91
N ASN A 197 12.95 -9.30 -6.34
CA ASN A 197 14.19 -8.83 -6.93
C ASN A 197 14.69 -7.59 -6.17
N GLU A 198 15.47 -6.70 -6.80
CA GLU A 198 16.01 -5.51 -6.14
C GLU A 198 15.06 -4.29 -6.18
N THR A 199 14.00 -4.32 -7.02
CA THR A 199 13.11 -3.18 -7.23
C THR A 199 11.66 -3.49 -6.87
N TRP A 200 10.94 -2.48 -6.38
CA TRP A 200 9.51 -2.58 -6.11
C TRP A 200 8.68 -2.62 -7.41
N GLY A 201 8.96 -1.73 -8.33
CA GLY A 201 8.33 -1.71 -9.65
C GLY A 201 9.08 -2.59 -10.65
N TYR A 202 8.43 -2.84 -11.79
CA TYR A 202 9.07 -3.53 -12.92
C TYR A 202 10.29 -2.75 -13.42
N LYS A 203 11.38 -3.48 -13.65
CA LYS A 203 12.60 -2.95 -14.25
C LYS A 203 13.20 -4.04 -15.13
N ALA A 204 13.18 -3.81 -16.45
CA ALA A 204 13.53 -4.82 -17.45
C ALA A 204 14.96 -5.39 -17.31
N ASN A 205 15.90 -4.62 -16.76
CA ASN A 205 17.29 -5.05 -16.57
C ASN A 205 17.61 -5.47 -15.12
N ASP A 206 16.60 -5.65 -14.27
CA ASP A 206 16.77 -6.24 -12.93
C ASP A 206 16.67 -7.77 -13.07
N THR A 207 17.81 -8.41 -12.96
CA THR A 207 17.96 -9.87 -13.11
C THR A 207 18.36 -10.56 -11.80
N LEU A 208 18.37 -9.82 -10.69
CA LEU A 208 18.80 -10.31 -9.39
C LEU A 208 17.62 -10.86 -8.58
N TRP A 209 17.08 -11.97 -9.03
CA TRP A 209 15.95 -12.62 -8.40
C TRP A 209 16.34 -13.45 -7.18
N LYS A 210 15.56 -13.37 -6.12
CA LYS A 210 15.65 -14.28 -4.98
C LYS A 210 15.26 -15.70 -5.42
N SER A 211 15.97 -16.70 -4.91
CA SER A 211 15.64 -18.09 -5.26
C SER A 211 14.35 -18.54 -4.53
N PRO A 212 13.62 -19.54 -5.08
CA PRO A 212 12.50 -20.17 -4.38
C PRO A 212 12.86 -20.67 -2.99
N THR A 213 14.06 -21.25 -2.83
CA THR A 213 14.56 -21.71 -1.53
C THR A 213 14.72 -20.55 -0.54
N GLU A 214 15.21 -19.39 -0.99
CA GLU A 214 15.34 -18.21 -0.15
C GLU A 214 13.96 -17.71 0.29
N ILE A 215 13.00 -17.62 -0.62
CA ILE A 215 11.63 -17.17 -0.31
C ILE A 215 10.94 -18.10 0.68
N ILE A 216 11.05 -19.42 0.50
CA ILE A 216 10.49 -20.42 1.42
C ILE A 216 11.13 -20.30 2.81
N ARG A 217 12.44 -20.12 2.90
CA ARG A 217 13.14 -19.93 4.18
C ARG A 217 12.70 -18.65 4.88
N LYS A 218 12.57 -17.54 4.14
CA LYS A 218 12.05 -16.28 4.69
C LYS A 218 10.61 -16.45 5.18
N LEU A 219 9.74 -17.09 4.41
CA LEU A 219 8.36 -17.36 4.83
C LEU A 219 8.32 -18.20 6.11
N ALA A 220 9.12 -19.26 6.20
CA ALA A 220 9.18 -20.10 7.40
C ALA A 220 9.67 -19.31 8.62
N ASP A 221 10.71 -18.49 8.47
CA ASP A 221 11.25 -17.65 9.54
C ASP A 221 10.23 -16.61 10.01
N ILE A 222 9.59 -15.89 9.07
CA ILE A 222 8.55 -14.89 9.36
C ILE A 222 7.40 -15.52 10.14
N VAL A 223 6.86 -16.64 9.64
CA VAL A 223 5.71 -17.32 10.26
C VAL A 223 6.09 -17.88 11.63
N SER A 224 7.30 -18.43 11.79
CA SER A 224 7.78 -18.94 13.09
C SER A 224 7.86 -17.85 14.16
N LYS A 225 8.00 -16.59 13.75
CA LYS A 225 8.03 -15.41 14.62
C LYS A 225 6.68 -14.70 14.73
N GLY A 226 5.60 -15.31 14.22
CA GLY A 226 4.24 -14.79 14.27
C GLY A 226 3.96 -13.64 13.30
N GLY A 227 4.78 -13.46 12.26
CA GLY A 227 4.61 -12.41 11.25
C GLY A 227 3.85 -12.87 10.01
N ASN A 228 3.43 -11.90 9.21
CA ASN A 228 2.92 -12.08 7.87
C ASN A 228 3.97 -11.67 6.83
N PHE A 229 3.97 -12.34 5.68
CA PHE A 229 4.88 -12.06 4.59
C PHE A 229 4.14 -11.41 3.42
N LEU A 230 4.38 -10.12 3.18
CA LEU A 230 3.93 -9.39 2.01
C LEU A 230 5.04 -9.39 0.96
N ILE A 231 4.87 -10.21 -0.09
CA ILE A 231 5.83 -10.26 -1.19
C ILE A 231 5.37 -9.38 -2.35
N ASN A 232 6.26 -8.54 -2.84
CA ASN A 232 5.96 -7.60 -3.92
C ASN A 232 6.31 -8.20 -5.29
N ILE A 233 5.41 -8.00 -6.25
CA ILE A 233 5.62 -8.31 -7.66
C ILE A 233 5.38 -7.04 -8.47
N GLY A 234 6.34 -6.68 -9.35
CA GLY A 234 6.21 -5.57 -10.31
C GLY A 234 5.73 -6.09 -11.66
N PRO A 235 4.46 -5.88 -12.06
CA PRO A 235 3.99 -6.27 -13.38
C PRO A 235 4.70 -5.50 -14.48
N ALA A 236 4.92 -6.14 -15.62
CA ALA A 236 5.42 -5.51 -16.83
C ALA A 236 4.38 -4.51 -17.41
N PRO A 237 4.79 -3.61 -18.35
CA PRO A 237 3.89 -2.59 -18.91
C PRO A 237 2.65 -3.13 -19.62
N ASP A 238 2.70 -4.36 -20.10
CA ASP A 238 1.56 -5.05 -20.73
C ASP A 238 0.62 -5.75 -19.73
N GLY A 239 0.95 -5.66 -18.43
CA GLY A 239 0.20 -6.28 -17.34
C GLY A 239 0.55 -7.75 -17.05
N SER A 240 1.51 -8.33 -17.76
CA SER A 240 2.04 -9.66 -17.43
C SER A 240 2.96 -9.61 -16.21
N PHE A 241 3.12 -10.72 -15.51
CA PHE A 241 4.20 -10.86 -14.54
C PHE A 241 5.47 -11.37 -15.22
N PRO A 242 6.65 -10.89 -14.81
CA PRO A 242 7.92 -11.50 -15.22
C PRO A 242 7.89 -13.01 -15.00
N GLU A 243 8.47 -13.77 -15.93
CA GLU A 243 8.46 -15.24 -15.86
C GLU A 243 9.11 -15.73 -14.58
N GLU A 244 10.21 -15.13 -14.19
CA GLU A 244 10.93 -15.43 -12.95
C GLU A 244 10.04 -15.25 -11.70
N SER A 245 9.21 -14.21 -11.67
CA SER A 245 8.27 -13.99 -10.56
C SER A 245 7.22 -15.11 -10.45
N THR A 246 6.85 -15.72 -11.58
CA THR A 246 5.84 -16.78 -11.60
C THR A 246 6.43 -18.17 -11.33
N GLN A 247 7.76 -18.33 -11.50
CA GLN A 247 8.50 -19.56 -11.23
C GLN A 247 8.94 -19.66 -9.76
N ILE A 248 9.04 -18.55 -9.04
CA ILE A 248 9.39 -18.49 -7.63
C ILE A 248 8.19 -18.83 -6.76
#